data_5d71a7c21ccdf4b63b4fad87900b84e7
#
_entry.id   5d71a7c21ccdf4b63b4fad87900b84e7
#
_cell.length_a   1.000
_cell.length_b   1.000
_cell.length_c   1.000
_cell.angle_alpha   90.00
_cell.angle_beta   90.00
_cell.angle_gamma   90.00
#
_symmetry.space_group_name_H-M   'P 1'
#
loop_
_entity.id
_entity.type
_entity.pdbx_description
1 polymer ?
#
loop_
_entity_poly.entity_id
_entity_poly.type
_entity_poly.pdbx_seq_one_letter_code
_entity_poly.pdbx_strand_id
1 'polypeptide(L)'
;GGKSFVDSLDPDGVDVLVLAGDIGVVKGGSLHRGFDLLATKYRGIPIIFLMGNHELYGSSPDWAEEQVDALTKDHPNLHWLENNTVEIGGQRFVGSTLWFPNLPDGQNTRFSRGLNDFHLIYDFQQWVYDHNAASVEFLTREVQPGDVVVTHHIPTVQGVHPRWLHDVQGFGRFFLSQMPDDVLQRPKLWFYGHTHDSMDFEIGGCRFLCNPFGYVRREENPRFNPKLLMGV
;
A
#
# COMPACT_ATOMS: atom_id res chain seq x y z
N GLY A 1 19.18 4.93 8.68
CA GLY A 1 18.34 3.89 8.05
C GLY A 1 17.69 4.38 6.77
N GLY A 2 16.70 5.28 6.82
CA GLY A 2 15.94 5.70 5.64
C GLY A 2 16.78 6.35 4.53
N LYS A 3 17.76 7.16 4.89
CA LYS A 3 18.63 7.81 3.89
C LYS A 3 19.43 6.78 3.09
N SER A 4 20.03 5.78 3.72
CA SER A 4 20.82 4.75 3.03
C SER A 4 19.95 3.89 2.09
N PHE A 5 18.68 3.68 2.44
CA PHE A 5 17.72 3.02 1.57
C PHE A 5 17.41 3.88 0.34
N VAL A 6 17.03 5.13 0.52
CA VAL A 6 16.76 6.06 -0.59
C VAL A 6 17.98 6.21 -1.49
N ASP A 7 19.19 6.28 -0.91
CA ASP A 7 20.45 6.37 -1.68
C ASP A 7 20.68 5.12 -2.58
N SER A 8 20.16 3.95 -2.19
CA SER A 8 20.30 2.70 -2.97
C SER A 8 19.36 2.60 -4.17
N LEU A 9 18.28 3.39 -4.19
CA LEU A 9 17.33 3.42 -5.31
C LEU A 9 17.99 4.09 -6.53
N ASP A 10 17.57 3.69 -7.72
CA ASP A 10 18.06 4.23 -8.99
C ASP A 10 16.90 4.91 -9.75
N PRO A 11 16.96 6.22 -10.01
CA PRO A 11 15.91 6.91 -10.74
C PRO A 11 15.99 6.74 -12.26
N ASP A 12 17.08 6.16 -12.79
CA ASP A 12 17.29 6.05 -14.23
C ASP A 12 16.22 5.14 -14.88
N GLY A 13 15.55 5.67 -15.89
CA GLY A 13 14.49 4.97 -16.61
C GLY A 13 13.13 4.89 -15.87
N VAL A 14 12.99 5.65 -14.78
CA VAL A 14 11.73 5.72 -14.02
C VAL A 14 10.88 6.87 -14.53
N ASP A 15 9.70 6.57 -15.08
CA ASP A 15 8.69 7.57 -15.47
C ASP A 15 7.74 7.91 -14.31
N VAL A 16 7.45 6.94 -13.43
CA VAL A 16 6.61 7.09 -12.24
C VAL A 16 7.16 6.20 -11.13
N LEU A 17 7.34 6.76 -9.93
CA LEU A 17 7.64 5.98 -8.72
C LEU A 17 6.34 5.59 -8.02
N VAL A 18 6.18 4.30 -7.70
CA VAL A 18 5.01 3.80 -6.94
C VAL A 18 5.44 3.35 -5.56
N LEU A 19 4.81 3.93 -4.53
CA LEU A 19 5.04 3.64 -3.11
C LEU A 19 3.74 3.10 -2.49
N ALA A 20 3.67 1.79 -2.30
CA ALA A 20 2.50 1.10 -1.81
C ALA A 20 2.36 1.10 -0.26
N GLY A 21 2.66 2.22 0.40
CA GLY A 21 2.52 2.42 1.84
C GLY A 21 3.74 2.03 2.68
N ASP A 22 3.64 2.29 3.98
CA ASP A 22 4.66 1.97 5.00
C ASP A 22 6.02 2.65 4.77
N ILE A 23 6.00 3.88 4.26
CA ILE A 23 7.20 4.69 4.02
C ILE A 23 7.71 5.32 5.32
N GLY A 24 6.79 5.62 6.23
CA GLY A 24 7.14 6.20 7.53
C GLY A 24 5.92 6.56 8.36
N VAL A 25 6.14 6.92 9.60
CA VAL A 25 5.08 7.36 10.52
C VAL A 25 4.86 8.86 10.34
N VAL A 26 3.62 9.30 10.20
CA VAL A 26 3.26 10.72 10.09
C VAL A 26 3.64 11.44 11.38
N LYS A 27 3.18 10.91 12.54
CA LYS A 27 3.53 11.47 13.85
C LYS A 27 5.03 11.35 14.12
N GLY A 28 5.67 12.48 14.43
CA GLY A 28 7.13 12.54 14.59
C GLY A 28 7.91 12.76 13.29
N GLY A 29 7.23 12.90 12.16
CA GLY A 29 7.77 13.45 10.91
C GLY A 29 8.74 12.52 10.16
N SER A 30 8.69 11.19 10.39
CA SER A 30 9.55 10.30 9.61
C SER A 30 9.07 10.18 8.17
N LEU A 31 7.76 10.23 7.92
CA LEU A 31 7.19 10.29 6.58
C LEU A 31 7.63 11.54 5.83
N HIS A 32 7.52 12.73 6.43
CA HIS A 32 7.95 14.00 5.83
C HIS A 32 9.42 13.94 5.41
N ARG A 33 10.30 13.50 6.33
CA ARG A 33 11.74 13.33 6.00
C ARG A 33 11.99 12.32 4.88
N GLY A 34 11.17 11.26 4.83
CA GLY A 34 11.22 10.27 3.74
C GLY A 34 10.90 10.91 2.40
N PHE A 35 9.82 11.69 2.34
CA PHE A 35 9.41 12.37 1.10
C PHE A 35 10.37 13.49 0.68
N ASP A 36 10.95 14.27 1.59
CA ASP A 36 12.00 15.23 1.26
C ASP A 36 13.18 14.56 0.52
N LEU A 37 13.60 13.39 1.01
CA LEU A 37 14.67 12.61 0.37
C LEU A 37 14.24 12.04 -0.99
N LEU A 38 13.04 11.48 -1.07
CA LEU A 38 12.50 10.89 -2.31
C LEU A 38 12.23 11.97 -3.36
N ALA A 39 11.58 13.08 -2.99
CA ALA A 39 11.31 14.20 -3.90
C ALA A 39 12.60 14.83 -4.43
N THR A 40 13.67 14.86 -3.62
CA THR A 40 14.99 15.32 -4.06
C THR A 40 15.59 14.36 -5.08
N LYS A 41 15.53 13.05 -4.82
CA LYS A 41 16.10 12.02 -5.69
C LYS A 41 15.32 11.84 -6.98
N TYR A 42 14.00 11.89 -6.91
CA TYR A 42 13.07 11.72 -8.05
C TYR A 42 12.53 13.08 -8.52
N ARG A 43 13.39 14.10 -8.54
CA ARG A 43 12.98 15.45 -8.95
C ARG A 43 12.36 15.47 -10.34
N GLY A 44 11.12 15.95 -10.43
CA GLY A 44 10.36 16.03 -11.68
C GLY A 44 9.74 14.70 -12.15
N ILE A 45 9.96 13.61 -11.41
CA ILE A 45 9.29 12.32 -11.63
C ILE A 45 8.07 12.26 -10.71
N PRO A 46 6.87 11.97 -11.24
CA PRO A 46 5.68 11.75 -10.42
C PRO A 46 5.87 10.60 -9.42
N ILE A 47 5.40 10.80 -8.20
CA ILE A 47 5.43 9.80 -7.14
C ILE A 47 3.99 9.49 -6.75
N ILE A 48 3.55 8.27 -7.00
CA ILE A 48 2.28 7.76 -6.48
C ILE A 48 2.55 7.18 -5.10
N PHE A 49 1.75 7.61 -4.15
CA PHE A 49 1.82 7.16 -2.77
C PHE A 49 0.42 6.83 -2.25
N LEU A 50 0.32 5.81 -1.45
CA LEU A 50 -0.82 5.57 -0.57
C LEU A 50 -0.31 5.24 0.83
N MET A 51 -1.15 5.47 1.84
CA MET A 51 -0.79 5.14 3.21
C MET A 51 -0.86 3.63 3.43
N GLY A 52 0.04 3.13 4.28
CA GLY A 52 -0.11 1.85 4.95
C GLY A 52 -0.56 2.05 6.40
N ASN A 53 -0.54 0.99 7.19
CA ASN A 53 -0.90 1.06 8.59
C ASN A 53 0.14 1.84 9.42
N HIS A 54 1.41 1.79 9.05
CA HIS A 54 2.48 2.47 9.79
C HIS A 54 2.37 4.00 9.72
N GLU A 55 1.85 4.57 8.65
CA GLU A 55 1.62 6.00 8.55
C GLU A 55 0.73 6.51 9.67
N LEU A 56 -0.25 5.71 10.14
CA LEU A 56 -1.23 6.09 11.15
C LEU A 56 -0.75 5.90 12.59
N TYR A 57 0.37 5.21 12.82
CA TYR A 57 0.80 4.87 14.18
C TYR A 57 1.01 6.07 15.08
N GLY A 58 0.38 6.02 16.25
CA GLY A 58 0.41 7.07 17.28
C GLY A 58 -0.56 8.23 17.01
N SER A 59 -1.43 8.15 16.01
CA SER A 59 -2.42 9.16 15.64
C SER A 59 -3.80 8.53 15.34
N SER A 60 -4.78 9.37 15.08
CA SER A 60 -6.05 8.95 14.46
C SER A 60 -5.93 9.00 12.93
N PRO A 61 -6.75 8.23 12.19
CA PRO A 61 -6.78 8.31 10.74
C PRO A 61 -7.03 9.72 10.20
N ASP A 62 -8.07 10.40 10.67
CA ASP A 62 -8.43 11.75 10.21
C ASP A 62 -7.25 12.73 10.34
N TRP A 63 -6.56 12.69 11.49
CA TRP A 63 -5.39 13.56 11.68
C TRP A 63 -4.23 13.21 10.74
N ALA A 64 -3.98 11.91 10.52
CA ALA A 64 -2.93 11.47 9.62
C ALA A 64 -3.22 11.88 8.17
N GLU A 65 -4.47 11.75 7.73
CA GLU A 65 -4.94 12.16 6.40
C GLU A 65 -4.77 13.68 6.19
N GLU A 66 -5.14 14.50 7.18
CA GLU A 66 -4.90 15.95 7.13
C GLU A 66 -3.40 16.28 6.96
N GLN A 67 -2.53 15.56 7.64
CA GLN A 67 -1.08 15.77 7.53
C GLN A 67 -0.54 15.34 6.16
N VAL A 68 -1.03 14.23 5.60
CA VAL A 68 -0.65 13.75 4.27
C VAL A 68 -1.17 14.70 3.18
N ASP A 69 -2.40 15.20 3.31
CA ASP A 69 -2.94 16.23 2.40
C ASP A 69 -2.08 17.51 2.41
N ALA A 70 -1.64 17.96 3.58
CA ALA A 70 -0.71 19.07 3.68
C ALA A 70 0.64 18.76 3.01
N LEU A 71 1.17 17.56 3.21
CA LEU A 71 2.44 17.12 2.63
C LEU A 71 2.40 17.10 1.09
N THR A 72 1.27 16.71 0.49
CA THR A 72 1.11 16.74 -0.97
C THR A 72 1.19 18.16 -1.56
N LYS A 73 0.78 19.16 -0.79
CA LYS A 73 0.87 20.58 -1.20
C LYS A 73 2.32 21.09 -1.25
N ASP A 74 3.18 20.53 -0.38
CA ASP A 74 4.60 20.88 -0.34
C ASP A 74 5.42 20.15 -1.42
N HIS A 75 4.87 19.03 -1.96
CA HIS A 75 5.51 18.19 -2.98
C HIS A 75 4.60 18.03 -4.21
N PRO A 76 4.62 18.95 -5.19
CA PRO A 76 3.67 18.95 -6.32
C PRO A 76 3.73 17.71 -7.23
N ASN A 77 4.83 16.94 -7.17
CA ASN A 77 4.97 15.67 -7.89
C ASN A 77 4.49 14.46 -7.08
N LEU A 78 4.01 14.65 -5.85
CA LEU A 78 3.45 13.61 -5.01
C LEU A 78 1.94 13.51 -5.22
N HIS A 79 1.48 12.35 -5.63
CA HIS A 79 0.07 12.02 -5.83
C HIS A 79 -0.36 11.01 -4.78
N TRP A 80 -1.04 11.47 -3.74
CA TRP A 80 -1.62 10.60 -2.73
C TRP A 80 -2.91 9.98 -3.24
N LEU A 81 -2.98 8.66 -3.21
CA LEU A 81 -4.16 7.92 -3.61
C LEU A 81 -4.82 7.27 -2.38
N GLU A 82 -6.07 7.65 -2.13
CA GLU A 82 -6.95 7.01 -1.17
C GLU A 82 -8.38 7.07 -1.69
N ASN A 83 -8.86 5.95 -2.23
CA ASN A 83 -10.14 5.85 -2.93
C ASN A 83 -10.29 6.91 -4.04
N ASN A 84 -9.24 7.13 -4.80
CA ASN A 84 -9.21 8.06 -5.92
C ASN A 84 -8.31 7.58 -7.06
N THR A 85 -8.25 8.35 -8.13
CA THR A 85 -7.49 8.03 -9.33
C THR A 85 -6.65 9.22 -9.78
N VAL A 86 -5.55 8.92 -10.49
CA VAL A 86 -4.75 9.93 -11.20
C VAL A 86 -4.37 9.41 -12.58
N GLU A 87 -4.27 10.31 -13.57
CA GLU A 87 -3.73 10.01 -14.88
C GLU A 87 -2.36 10.68 -15.04
N ILE A 88 -1.35 9.90 -15.40
CA ILE A 88 0.02 10.35 -15.58
C ILE A 88 0.53 9.77 -16.90
N GLY A 89 0.92 10.65 -17.83
CA GLY A 89 1.46 10.21 -19.12
C GLY A 89 0.48 9.37 -19.99
N GLY A 90 -0.81 9.52 -19.78
CA GLY A 90 -1.86 8.72 -20.46
C GLY A 90 -2.15 7.38 -19.78
N GLN A 91 -1.46 7.07 -18.66
CA GLN A 91 -1.75 5.90 -17.84
C GLN A 91 -2.59 6.30 -16.63
N ARG A 92 -3.72 5.60 -16.44
CA ARG A 92 -4.58 5.77 -15.28
C ARG A 92 -4.09 4.85 -14.13
N PHE A 93 -3.96 5.46 -12.96
CA PHE A 93 -3.65 4.78 -11.69
C PHE A 93 -4.84 4.90 -10.76
N VAL A 94 -5.19 3.81 -10.10
CA VAL A 94 -6.29 3.69 -9.15
C VAL A 94 -5.72 3.23 -7.82
N GLY A 95 -5.94 3.96 -6.72
CA GLY A 95 -5.31 3.64 -5.45
C GLY A 95 -6.24 3.63 -4.26
N SER A 96 -5.95 2.74 -3.32
CA SER A 96 -6.64 2.60 -2.04
C SER A 96 -5.76 1.83 -1.05
N THR A 97 -5.78 2.19 0.22
CA THR A 97 -5.14 1.37 1.27
C THR A 97 -5.76 -0.03 1.35
N LEU A 98 -7.04 -0.16 1.02
CA LEU A 98 -7.86 -1.38 0.97
C LEU A 98 -8.13 -2.02 2.34
N TRP A 99 -7.29 -1.84 3.35
CA TRP A 99 -7.45 -2.41 4.69
C TRP A 99 -8.00 -3.85 4.70
N PHE A 100 -8.66 -4.30 5.77
CA PHE A 100 -9.18 -5.66 5.94
C PHE A 100 -10.65 -5.63 6.43
N PRO A 101 -11.48 -6.62 6.03
CA PRO A 101 -12.91 -6.64 6.35
C PRO A 101 -13.19 -7.07 7.79
N ASN A 102 -14.37 -6.69 8.29
CA ASN A 102 -14.97 -7.32 9.46
C ASN A 102 -15.61 -8.64 9.03
N LEU A 103 -14.90 -9.74 9.19
CA LEU A 103 -15.43 -11.05 8.79
C LEU A 103 -16.58 -11.48 9.72
N PRO A 104 -17.63 -12.12 9.17
CA PRO A 104 -18.86 -12.46 9.92
C PRO A 104 -18.65 -13.57 10.96
N ASP A 105 -17.49 -14.22 10.99
CA ASP A 105 -17.15 -15.28 11.94
C ASP A 105 -16.86 -14.76 13.37
N GLY A 106 -16.81 -13.45 13.58
CA GLY A 106 -16.56 -12.80 14.87
C GLY A 106 -15.13 -12.97 15.42
N GLN A 107 -14.24 -13.59 14.65
CA GLN A 107 -12.86 -13.86 15.12
C GLN A 107 -11.95 -12.63 15.13
N ASN A 108 -12.31 -11.55 14.42
CA ASN A 108 -11.51 -10.32 14.43
C ASN A 108 -11.28 -9.82 15.85
N THR A 109 -12.29 -9.82 16.73
CA THR A 109 -12.16 -9.42 18.14
C THR A 109 -11.16 -10.30 18.91
N ARG A 110 -11.08 -11.59 18.58
CA ARG A 110 -10.14 -12.51 19.22
C ARG A 110 -8.70 -12.21 18.82
N PHE A 111 -8.45 -11.98 17.54
CA PHE A 111 -7.11 -11.82 16.99
C PHE A 111 -6.61 -10.36 17.07
N SER A 112 -7.50 -9.36 17.11
CA SER A 112 -7.14 -7.94 17.17
C SER A 112 -6.21 -7.59 18.34
N ARG A 113 -6.33 -8.30 19.46
CA ARG A 113 -5.46 -8.09 20.65
C ARG A 113 -3.97 -8.30 20.37
N GLY A 114 -3.61 -9.04 19.33
CA GLY A 114 -2.22 -9.29 18.95
C GLY A 114 -1.71 -8.38 17.85
N LEU A 115 -2.59 -7.59 17.20
CA LEU A 115 -2.21 -6.70 16.10
C LEU A 115 -1.92 -5.29 16.63
N ASN A 116 -0.75 -4.77 16.29
CA ASN A 116 -0.31 -3.44 16.71
C ASN A 116 -1.27 -2.32 16.28
N ASP A 117 -1.93 -2.45 15.13
CA ASP A 117 -2.84 -1.44 14.57
C ASP A 117 -3.94 -1.07 15.55
N PHE A 118 -4.55 -2.07 16.22
CA PHE A 118 -5.59 -1.87 17.22
C PHE A 118 -5.10 -1.20 18.52
N HIS A 119 -3.79 -1.11 18.72
CA HIS A 119 -3.18 -0.50 19.90
C HIS A 119 -2.52 0.84 19.61
N LEU A 120 -2.06 1.03 18.39
CA LEU A 120 -1.24 2.17 18.00
C LEU A 120 -1.99 3.20 17.16
N ILE A 121 -3.15 2.86 16.60
CA ILE A 121 -4.01 3.77 15.83
C ILE A 121 -5.23 4.10 16.68
N TYR A 122 -5.48 5.40 16.93
CA TYR A 122 -6.61 5.84 17.73
C TYR A 122 -7.90 5.76 16.91
N ASP A 123 -9.01 5.41 17.54
CA ASP A 123 -10.33 5.29 16.93
C ASP A 123 -10.43 4.28 15.77
N PHE A 124 -9.49 3.31 15.73
CA PHE A 124 -9.23 2.45 14.59
C PHE A 124 -10.33 1.42 14.32
N GLN A 125 -10.90 0.80 15.37
CA GLN A 125 -11.65 -0.46 15.22
C GLN A 125 -12.89 -0.34 14.31
N GLN A 126 -13.72 0.69 14.47
CA GLN A 126 -14.87 0.88 13.61
C GLN A 126 -14.46 1.49 12.28
N TRP A 127 -13.57 2.48 12.34
CA TRP A 127 -13.07 3.18 11.16
C TRP A 127 -12.49 2.20 10.12
N VAL A 128 -11.67 1.24 10.53
CA VAL A 128 -10.99 0.32 9.58
C VAL A 128 -11.98 -0.51 8.77
N TYR A 129 -13.08 -0.94 9.38
CA TYR A 129 -14.08 -1.76 8.70
C TYR A 129 -14.94 -0.94 7.73
N ASP A 130 -15.34 0.25 8.14
CA ASP A 130 -16.09 1.17 7.27
C ASP A 130 -15.21 1.62 6.10
N HIS A 131 -13.94 1.88 6.35
CA HIS A 131 -12.98 2.26 5.32
C HIS A 131 -12.69 1.12 4.34
N ASN A 132 -12.52 -0.11 4.82
CA ASN A 132 -12.42 -1.29 3.94
C ASN A 132 -13.64 -1.44 3.04
N ALA A 133 -14.85 -1.33 3.59
CA ALA A 133 -16.08 -1.43 2.80
C ALA A 133 -16.14 -0.37 1.71
N ALA A 134 -15.80 0.87 2.02
CA ALA A 134 -15.74 1.97 1.06
C ALA A 134 -14.66 1.73 -0.03
N SER A 135 -13.51 1.19 0.36
CA SER A 135 -12.41 0.86 -0.56
C SER A 135 -12.79 -0.26 -1.53
N VAL A 136 -13.45 -1.31 -1.04
CA VAL A 136 -13.93 -2.42 -1.88
C VAL A 136 -14.99 -1.91 -2.86
N GLU A 137 -15.94 -1.08 -2.41
CA GLU A 137 -16.95 -0.46 -3.27
C GLU A 137 -16.30 0.41 -4.34
N PHE A 138 -15.36 1.30 -3.94
CA PHE A 138 -14.63 2.18 -4.84
C PHE A 138 -13.90 1.38 -5.92
N LEU A 139 -13.04 0.41 -5.53
CA LEU A 139 -12.26 -0.39 -6.48
C LEU A 139 -13.16 -1.20 -7.41
N THR A 140 -14.26 -1.75 -6.90
CA THR A 140 -15.23 -2.52 -7.70
C THR A 140 -15.87 -1.67 -8.79
N ARG A 141 -16.18 -0.41 -8.48
CA ARG A 141 -16.79 0.53 -9.41
C ARG A 141 -15.79 1.13 -10.38
N GLU A 142 -14.61 1.52 -9.89
CA GLU A 142 -13.68 2.38 -10.65
C GLU A 142 -12.67 1.63 -11.49
N VAL A 143 -12.23 0.43 -11.09
CA VAL A 143 -11.19 -0.31 -11.82
C VAL A 143 -11.67 -0.71 -13.20
N GLN A 144 -10.89 -0.34 -14.22
CA GLN A 144 -11.17 -0.55 -15.64
C GLN A 144 -10.06 -1.37 -16.32
N PRO A 145 -10.35 -1.95 -17.51
CA PRO A 145 -9.31 -2.59 -18.30
C PRO A 145 -8.16 -1.64 -18.65
N GLY A 146 -6.94 -2.09 -18.44
CA GLY A 146 -5.72 -1.33 -18.71
C GLY A 146 -5.26 -0.40 -17.59
N ASP A 147 -5.98 -0.31 -16.48
CA ASP A 147 -5.52 0.43 -15.29
C ASP A 147 -4.27 -0.18 -14.67
N VAL A 148 -3.56 0.65 -13.91
CA VAL A 148 -2.60 0.22 -12.89
C VAL A 148 -3.24 0.46 -11.53
N VAL A 149 -3.42 -0.60 -10.75
CA VAL A 149 -4.00 -0.52 -9.41
C VAL A 149 -2.88 -0.57 -8.37
N VAL A 150 -3.02 0.22 -7.32
CA VAL A 150 -2.11 0.20 -6.18
C VAL A 150 -2.92 0.05 -4.90
N THR A 151 -2.62 -0.97 -4.10
CA THR A 151 -3.17 -1.12 -2.76
C THR A 151 -2.07 -1.31 -1.74
N HIS A 152 -2.35 -1.05 -0.45
CA HIS A 152 -1.42 -1.43 0.60
C HIS A 152 -1.66 -2.88 1.03
N HIS A 153 -2.89 -3.21 1.40
CA HIS A 153 -3.24 -4.58 1.77
C HIS A 153 -3.33 -5.51 0.56
N ILE A 154 -3.15 -6.80 0.82
CA ILE A 154 -3.15 -7.85 -0.20
C ILE A 154 -4.58 -7.98 -0.78
N PRO A 155 -4.77 -7.87 -2.11
CA PRO A 155 -6.11 -7.88 -2.70
C PRO A 155 -6.70 -9.28 -2.94
N THR A 156 -5.91 -10.34 -2.79
CA THR A 156 -6.33 -11.72 -3.04
C THR A 156 -5.49 -12.72 -2.26
N VAL A 157 -6.08 -13.82 -1.84
CA VAL A 157 -5.36 -14.91 -1.15
C VAL A 157 -4.18 -15.47 -1.96
N GLN A 158 -4.21 -15.37 -3.28
CA GLN A 158 -3.09 -15.76 -4.15
C GLN A 158 -1.85 -14.85 -3.97
N GLY A 159 -2.04 -13.63 -3.47
CA GLY A 159 -0.96 -12.70 -3.12
C GLY A 159 -0.30 -12.98 -1.77
N VAL A 160 -0.83 -13.90 -0.98
CA VAL A 160 -0.23 -14.31 0.29
C VAL A 160 0.93 -15.25 0.02
N HIS A 161 2.13 -14.93 0.53
CA HIS A 161 3.29 -15.80 0.35
C HIS A 161 3.03 -17.20 0.95
N PRO A 162 3.42 -18.30 0.28
CA PRO A 162 3.10 -19.67 0.68
C PRO A 162 3.40 -20.02 2.14
N ARG A 163 4.45 -19.44 2.73
CA ARG A 163 4.80 -19.65 4.15
C ARG A 163 3.72 -19.18 5.14
N TRP A 164 2.81 -18.27 4.72
CA TRP A 164 1.77 -17.69 5.58
C TRP A 164 0.35 -18.20 5.28
N LEU A 165 0.17 -19.03 4.23
CA LEU A 165 -1.15 -19.54 3.86
C LEU A 165 -1.85 -20.30 5.00
N HIS A 166 -1.08 -20.94 5.88
CA HIS A 166 -1.63 -21.66 7.05
C HIS A 166 -2.27 -20.73 8.08
N ASP A 167 -1.94 -19.45 8.08
CA ASP A 167 -2.43 -18.45 9.06
C ASP A 167 -3.47 -17.46 8.49
N VAL A 168 -3.89 -17.63 7.25
CA VAL A 168 -4.85 -16.70 6.60
C VAL A 168 -6.17 -16.58 7.38
N GLN A 169 -6.60 -17.63 8.09
CA GLN A 169 -7.78 -17.60 8.96
C GLN A 169 -7.48 -17.09 10.39
N GLY A 170 -6.21 -16.97 10.74
CA GLY A 170 -5.70 -16.40 11.98
C GLY A 170 -5.34 -14.92 11.83
N PHE A 171 -4.10 -14.57 12.15
CA PHE A 171 -3.59 -13.20 11.99
C PHE A 171 -3.52 -12.74 10.54
N GLY A 172 -3.31 -13.64 9.58
CA GLY A 172 -3.26 -13.34 8.16
C GLY A 172 -4.51 -12.64 7.63
N ARG A 173 -5.65 -12.75 8.32
CA ARG A 173 -6.90 -12.06 7.98
C ARG A 173 -6.79 -10.53 7.99
N PHE A 174 -5.85 -9.97 8.77
CA PHE A 174 -5.60 -8.53 8.85
C PHE A 174 -4.66 -8.01 7.76
N PHE A 175 -4.17 -8.91 6.91
CA PHE A 175 -3.29 -8.55 5.80
C PHE A 175 -4.00 -8.58 4.45
N LEU A 176 -5.22 -9.14 4.41
CA LEU A 176 -5.90 -9.51 3.18
C LEU A 176 -7.31 -8.93 3.14
N SER A 177 -7.67 -8.35 2.01
CA SER A 177 -9.05 -8.04 1.64
C SER A 177 -9.35 -8.66 0.27
N GLN A 178 -10.02 -9.80 0.26
CA GLN A 178 -10.31 -10.53 -0.98
C GLN A 178 -11.23 -9.71 -1.90
N MET A 179 -10.70 -9.26 -3.01
CA MET A 179 -11.45 -8.57 -4.05
C MET A 179 -12.20 -9.58 -4.94
N PRO A 180 -13.32 -9.17 -5.58
CA PRO A 180 -14.02 -9.99 -6.57
C PRO A 180 -13.13 -10.39 -7.74
N ASP A 181 -13.27 -11.63 -8.22
CA ASP A 181 -12.42 -12.18 -9.28
C ASP A 181 -12.50 -11.38 -10.59
N ASP A 182 -13.67 -10.86 -10.93
CA ASP A 182 -13.85 -10.02 -12.12
C ASP A 182 -13.13 -8.67 -12.01
N VAL A 183 -13.00 -8.12 -10.80
CA VAL A 183 -12.25 -6.88 -10.54
C VAL A 183 -10.74 -7.14 -10.64
N LEU A 184 -10.27 -8.27 -10.07
CA LEU A 184 -8.85 -8.65 -10.12
C LEU A 184 -8.31 -8.82 -11.55
N GLN A 185 -9.18 -9.16 -12.51
CA GLN A 185 -8.79 -9.43 -13.89
C GLN A 185 -8.88 -8.21 -14.82
N ARG A 186 -9.45 -7.08 -14.37
CA ARG A 186 -9.65 -5.89 -15.21
C ARG A 186 -8.35 -5.11 -15.48
N PRO A 187 -7.52 -4.79 -14.44
CA PRO A 187 -6.32 -3.98 -14.66
C PRO A 187 -5.23 -4.81 -15.36
N LYS A 188 -4.25 -4.13 -15.93
CA LYS A 188 -3.06 -4.80 -16.48
C LYS A 188 -2.00 -5.09 -15.43
N LEU A 189 -1.99 -4.30 -14.34
CA LEU A 189 -0.99 -4.39 -13.30
C LEU A 189 -1.58 -4.00 -11.94
N TRP A 190 -1.25 -4.75 -10.89
CA TRP A 190 -1.65 -4.49 -9.52
C TRP A 190 -0.43 -4.52 -8.59
N PHE A 191 -0.07 -3.40 -8.02
CA PHE A 191 0.93 -3.29 -6.97
C PHE A 191 0.28 -3.40 -5.59
N TYR A 192 0.96 -4.07 -4.65
CA TYR A 192 0.54 -4.09 -3.25
C TYR A 192 1.74 -4.19 -2.31
N GLY A 193 1.54 -3.88 -1.02
CA GLY A 193 2.55 -3.87 0.03
C GLY A 193 2.17 -4.73 1.24
N HIS A 194 2.37 -4.20 2.45
CA HIS A 194 2.01 -4.74 3.77
C HIS A 194 2.65 -6.07 4.16
N THR A 195 2.89 -6.96 3.24
CA THR A 195 3.66 -8.19 3.47
C THR A 195 5.16 -7.92 3.30
N HIS A 196 6.01 -8.68 3.98
CA HIS A 196 7.46 -8.55 3.87
C HIS A 196 8.07 -9.56 2.89
N ASP A 197 7.25 -10.22 2.09
CA ASP A 197 7.67 -11.19 1.08
C ASP A 197 7.40 -10.67 -0.33
N SER A 198 8.37 -10.84 -1.23
CA SER A 198 8.17 -10.50 -2.64
C SER A 198 7.27 -11.53 -3.31
N MET A 199 6.30 -11.04 -4.08
CA MET A 199 5.39 -11.85 -4.89
C MET A 199 5.31 -11.30 -6.30
N ASP A 200 5.18 -12.20 -7.28
CA ASP A 200 5.01 -11.91 -8.70
C ASP A 200 4.20 -13.05 -9.33
N PHE A 201 2.96 -12.77 -9.73
CA PHE A 201 2.04 -13.75 -10.29
C PHE A 201 1.00 -13.08 -11.18
N GLU A 202 0.18 -13.87 -11.87
CA GLU A 202 -0.82 -13.38 -12.81
C GLU A 202 -2.21 -14.00 -12.55
N ILE A 203 -3.25 -13.18 -12.69
CA ILE A 203 -4.65 -13.60 -12.67
C ILE A 203 -5.37 -12.98 -13.88
N GLY A 204 -5.86 -13.79 -14.82
CA GLY A 204 -6.69 -13.32 -15.93
C GLY A 204 -6.05 -12.26 -16.82
N GLY A 205 -4.71 -12.24 -16.93
CA GLY A 205 -3.96 -11.24 -17.68
C GLY A 205 -3.50 -10.03 -16.87
N CYS A 206 -3.95 -9.87 -15.62
CA CYS A 206 -3.42 -8.89 -14.68
C CYS A 206 -2.21 -9.44 -13.94
N ARG A 207 -1.07 -8.74 -13.98
CA ARG A 207 0.12 -9.10 -13.21
C ARG A 207 0.09 -8.42 -11.83
N PHE A 208 0.32 -9.21 -10.79
CA PHE A 208 0.37 -8.76 -9.39
C PHE A 208 1.80 -8.75 -8.90
N LEU A 209 2.21 -7.63 -8.30
CA LEU A 209 3.58 -7.41 -7.83
C LEU A 209 3.62 -6.86 -6.42
N CYS A 210 4.43 -7.50 -5.58
CA CYS A 210 4.82 -7.01 -4.27
C CYS A 210 6.34 -7.04 -4.16
N ASN A 211 6.96 -5.88 -3.87
CA ASN A 211 8.40 -5.73 -3.76
C ASN A 211 8.77 -4.96 -2.48
N PRO A 212 8.45 -5.49 -1.31
CA PRO A 212 8.65 -4.80 -0.06
C PRO A 212 10.13 -4.84 0.36
N PHE A 213 10.60 -3.77 1.01
CA PHE A 213 11.92 -3.76 1.64
C PHE A 213 11.91 -4.48 2.99
N GLY A 214 10.81 -4.36 3.75
CA GLY A 214 10.68 -4.83 5.12
C GLY A 214 11.29 -3.85 6.14
N TYR A 215 11.51 -4.31 7.36
CA TYR A 215 12.04 -3.46 8.45
C TYR A 215 13.56 -3.34 8.41
N VAL A 216 14.05 -2.12 8.27
CA VAL A 216 15.49 -1.81 8.30
C VAL A 216 16.16 -2.44 9.52
N ARG A 217 17.19 -3.27 9.29
CA ARG A 217 18.02 -3.94 10.32
C ARG A 217 17.28 -4.91 11.25
N ARG A 218 16.03 -5.27 10.93
CA ARG A 218 15.26 -6.24 11.71
C ARG A 218 14.79 -7.41 10.86
N GLU A 219 14.08 -7.09 9.79
CA GLU A 219 13.47 -8.08 8.88
C GLU A 219 13.51 -7.50 7.47
N GLU A 220 14.70 -7.43 6.89
CA GLU A 220 14.87 -6.98 5.50
C GLU A 220 14.57 -8.14 4.55
N ASN A 221 13.80 -7.85 3.51
CA ASN A 221 13.44 -8.83 2.49
C ASN A 221 14.65 -9.11 1.57
N PRO A 222 15.23 -10.32 1.58
CA PRO A 222 16.39 -10.65 0.75
C PRO A 222 16.09 -10.66 -0.75
N ARG A 223 14.79 -10.64 -1.13
CA ARG A 223 14.33 -10.60 -2.51
C ARG A 223 13.98 -9.19 -2.98
N PHE A 224 14.10 -8.16 -2.12
CA PHE A 224 13.86 -6.79 -2.53
C PHE A 224 14.73 -6.41 -3.71
N ASN A 225 14.10 -5.93 -4.78
CA ASN A 225 14.81 -5.45 -5.97
C ASN A 225 14.69 -3.90 -6.05
N PRO A 226 15.76 -3.15 -5.71
CA PRO A 226 15.75 -1.68 -5.76
C PRO A 226 15.68 -1.10 -7.19
N LYS A 227 15.81 -1.96 -8.20
CA LYS A 227 15.78 -1.62 -9.63
C LYS A 227 14.61 -2.27 -10.35
N LEU A 228 13.53 -2.61 -9.63
CA LEU A 228 12.35 -3.18 -10.27
C LEU A 228 11.67 -2.11 -11.13
N LEU A 229 11.74 -2.27 -12.44
CA LEU A 229 11.03 -1.45 -13.42
C LEU A 229 9.98 -2.29 -14.13
N MET A 230 8.81 -1.68 -14.34
CA MET A 230 7.70 -2.29 -15.06
C MET A 230 7.29 -1.38 -16.23
N GLY A 231 7.23 -1.94 -17.43
CA GLY A 231 6.60 -1.28 -18.56
C GLY A 231 5.07 -1.38 -18.43
N VAL A 232 4.37 -0.27 -18.63
CA VAL A 232 2.91 -0.17 -18.55
C VAL A 232 2.35 0.47 -19.80
#